data_53e6fafc249cddc56a69478e32f235d4
#
_entry.id   53e6fafc249cddc56a69478e32f235d4
#
_cell.length_a   1.000
_cell.length_b   1.000
_cell.length_c   1.000
_cell.angle_alpha   90.00
_cell.angle_beta   90.00
_cell.angle_gamma   90.00
#
_symmetry.space_group_name_H-M   'P 1'
#
loop_
_entity.id
_entity.type
_entity.pdbx_description
1 polymer ?
#
loop_
_entity_poly.entity_id
_entity_poly.type
_entity_poly.pdbx_seq_one_letter_code
_entity_poly.pdbx_strand_id
1 'polypeptide(L)'
;MKHRTAPMVRHPLAAALCVATILPGVALAQTPRERALEARIAELERQVYLLVSAQQQQQSQIAQTQTQVSEVRSLQAQAPAAPVVPAGKKPIQLSSITPNALPGTTFRFGGFIKADFMTTRTSDGALPEGAVGRYLYIPTQTPVGGQASSTDTDFHAKFSRFNLGVDTVTENGDKLTGFIELDFFGNALASQVNNLYGGTLRHAYMSWNNWLAGQTWSNFIDATILPEAADIVGPTDGALFSRQTQIRYTRGAFSVSAENPEILTTPYQGGNTLLASDHGVMPDLTARYNWKGTWGTFGLSAIARQYRTRSALTNDTDFGGAIAGGGRWIINSSNDLRYQLSYGEGLGRYLGLGNGSDVELDVDGNIHTVTTVAGWVAWRHDYSARLRSTIMYSRVDYDHALANTGALASASQQSLRTNIFYSPLPKVDVGAELMYGRREAENGDSGDISRLQFTTKYSF
;
A
#
# COMPACT_ATOMS: atom_id res chain seq x y z
N MET A 1 55.85 -12.70 -30.49
CA MET A 1 56.15 -14.17 -30.41
C MET A 1 55.26 -14.84 -29.38
N LYS A 2 54.57 -15.89 -29.82
CA LYS A 2 53.85 -16.94 -29.10
C LYS A 2 52.53 -16.58 -28.38
N HIS A 3 51.45 -16.80 -29.13
CA HIS A 3 50.13 -17.19 -28.68
C HIS A 3 50.13 -18.38 -27.73
N ARG A 4 49.28 -18.35 -26.70
CA ARG A 4 48.72 -19.57 -26.11
C ARG A 4 47.21 -19.40 -25.94
N THR A 5 46.48 -20.10 -26.81
CA THR A 5 45.07 -20.40 -26.72
C THR A 5 44.83 -21.50 -25.70
N ALA A 6 43.87 -21.35 -24.80
CA ALA A 6 43.36 -22.40 -23.92
C ALA A 6 42.11 -23.05 -24.54
N PRO A 7 41.88 -24.35 -24.37
CA PRO A 7 40.89 -25.10 -25.14
C PRO A 7 39.50 -25.02 -24.53
N MET A 8 38.54 -24.92 -25.44
CA MET A 8 37.11 -25.00 -25.24
C MET A 8 36.71 -26.44 -24.93
N VAL A 9 36.21 -26.73 -23.75
CA VAL A 9 35.64 -28.06 -23.42
C VAL A 9 34.20 -28.07 -23.95
N ARG A 10 34.01 -28.83 -25.02
CA ARG A 10 32.69 -29.24 -25.54
C ARG A 10 32.30 -30.53 -24.87
N HIS A 11 31.20 -30.55 -24.12
CA HIS A 11 30.52 -31.78 -23.74
C HIS A 11 29.47 -32.11 -24.80
N PRO A 12 29.52 -33.28 -25.42
CA PRO A 12 28.43 -33.76 -26.29
C PRO A 12 27.37 -34.43 -25.42
N LEU A 13 26.16 -33.92 -25.41
CA LEU A 13 24.99 -34.69 -25.01
C LEU A 13 24.64 -35.58 -26.18
N ALA A 14 24.92 -36.87 -26.02
CA ALA A 14 24.55 -37.89 -26.96
C ALA A 14 23.03 -38.10 -26.92
N ALA A 15 22.38 -37.80 -28.03
CA ALA A 15 21.00 -38.21 -28.30
C ALA A 15 20.98 -39.73 -28.55
N ALA A 16 20.47 -40.50 -27.60
CA ALA A 16 20.16 -41.92 -27.82
C ALA A 16 18.81 -42.01 -28.55
N LEU A 17 18.87 -42.20 -29.85
CA LEU A 17 17.71 -42.54 -30.67
C LEU A 17 17.45 -44.04 -30.55
N CYS A 18 16.47 -44.45 -29.74
CA CYS A 18 15.99 -45.84 -29.74
C CYS A 18 15.00 -46.01 -30.89
N VAL A 19 15.43 -46.71 -31.93
CA VAL A 19 14.57 -47.25 -32.99
C VAL A 19 13.83 -48.44 -32.40
N ALA A 20 12.54 -48.32 -32.10
CA ALA A 20 11.67 -49.43 -31.76
C ALA A 20 11.06 -49.98 -33.05
N THR A 21 11.40 -51.21 -33.37
CA THR A 21 10.81 -52.03 -34.46
C THR A 21 9.37 -52.37 -34.12
N ILE A 22 8.48 -52.07 -35.06
CA ILE A 22 7.05 -52.36 -35.00
C ILE A 22 6.84 -53.84 -35.16
N LEU A 23 6.31 -54.53 -34.16
CA LEU A 23 5.62 -55.79 -34.23
C LEU A 23 4.15 -55.56 -33.87
N PRO A 24 3.18 -56.08 -34.66
CA PRO A 24 1.78 -55.97 -34.34
C PRO A 24 1.41 -57.03 -33.29
N GLY A 25 1.14 -56.65 -32.11
CA GLY A 25 0.76 -57.52 -31.01
C GLY A 25 -0.08 -56.91 -29.95
N VAL A 26 -1.37 -57.22 -30.01
CA VAL A 26 -2.34 -57.23 -28.88
C VAL A 26 -2.40 -56.01 -27.99
N ALA A 27 -3.44 -55.19 -28.17
CA ALA A 27 -3.84 -54.14 -27.23
C ALA A 27 -4.21 -54.75 -25.89
N LEU A 28 -3.26 -54.85 -24.97
CA LEU A 28 -3.52 -55.09 -23.56
C LEU A 28 -4.11 -53.79 -22.98
N ALA A 29 -5.33 -53.88 -22.47
CA ALA A 29 -5.98 -52.77 -21.82
C ALA A 29 -5.09 -52.28 -20.67
N GLN A 30 -4.61 -51.05 -20.77
CA GLN A 30 -3.81 -50.38 -19.71
C GLN A 30 -4.54 -50.45 -18.36
N THR A 31 -3.82 -50.91 -17.35
CA THR A 31 -4.35 -50.98 -16.00
C THR A 31 -4.62 -49.58 -15.46
N PRO A 32 -5.56 -49.37 -14.54
CA PRO A 32 -5.81 -48.06 -13.91
C PRO A 32 -4.55 -47.44 -13.29
N ARG A 33 -3.60 -48.27 -12.87
CA ARG A 33 -2.32 -47.85 -12.28
C ARG A 33 -1.34 -47.32 -13.33
N GLU A 34 -1.31 -47.90 -14.52
CA GLU A 34 -0.48 -47.40 -15.64
C GLU A 34 -0.98 -46.05 -16.14
N ARG A 35 -2.29 -45.85 -16.29
CA ARG A 35 -2.87 -44.52 -16.64
C ARG A 35 -2.57 -43.46 -15.59
N ALA A 36 -2.62 -43.80 -14.29
CA ALA A 36 -2.28 -42.89 -13.24
C ALA A 36 -0.78 -42.52 -13.24
N LEU A 37 0.11 -43.45 -13.58
CA LEU A 37 1.54 -43.19 -13.73
C LEU A 37 1.84 -42.33 -14.96
N GLU A 38 1.23 -42.60 -16.11
CA GLU A 38 1.37 -41.77 -17.31
C GLU A 38 0.88 -40.35 -17.10
N ALA A 39 -0.27 -40.14 -16.40
CA ALA A 39 -0.76 -38.82 -16.03
C ALA A 39 0.22 -38.09 -15.11
N ARG A 40 0.86 -38.82 -14.20
CA ARG A 40 1.87 -38.25 -13.29
C ARG A 40 3.16 -37.87 -13.99
N ILE A 41 3.59 -38.68 -14.97
CA ILE A 41 4.76 -38.40 -15.83
C ILE A 41 4.48 -37.13 -16.66
N ALA A 42 3.33 -37.06 -17.33
CA ALA A 42 2.96 -35.89 -18.12
C ALA A 42 2.88 -34.58 -17.27
N GLU A 43 2.40 -34.68 -16.04
CA GLU A 43 2.38 -33.53 -15.13
C GLU A 43 3.79 -33.13 -14.69
N LEU A 44 4.67 -34.07 -14.39
CA LEU A 44 6.07 -33.79 -14.06
C LEU A 44 6.84 -33.19 -15.23
N GLU A 45 6.63 -33.71 -16.45
CA GLU A 45 7.23 -33.15 -17.67
C GLU A 45 6.79 -31.70 -17.90
N ARG A 46 5.51 -31.38 -17.66
CA ARG A 46 5.00 -30.04 -17.73
C ARG A 46 5.65 -29.12 -16.68
N GLN A 47 5.80 -29.58 -15.44
CA GLN A 47 6.46 -28.82 -14.37
C GLN A 47 7.93 -28.60 -14.70
N VAL A 48 8.64 -29.57 -15.20
CA VAL A 48 10.04 -29.42 -15.65
C VAL A 48 10.15 -28.42 -16.79
N TYR A 49 9.25 -28.49 -17.78
CA TYR A 49 9.24 -27.51 -18.88
C TYR A 49 9.02 -26.05 -18.37
N LEU A 50 8.09 -25.87 -17.44
CA LEU A 50 7.85 -24.54 -16.83
C LEU A 50 9.06 -24.06 -16.03
N LEU A 51 9.73 -24.93 -15.28
CA LEU A 51 10.94 -24.60 -14.55
C LEU A 51 12.11 -24.22 -15.47
N VAL A 52 12.31 -24.98 -16.54
CA VAL A 52 13.36 -24.70 -17.53
C VAL A 52 13.10 -23.37 -18.24
N SER A 53 11.86 -23.11 -18.62
CA SER A 53 11.49 -21.83 -19.25
C SER A 53 11.67 -20.62 -18.30
N ALA A 54 11.30 -20.77 -17.04
CA ALA A 54 11.51 -19.75 -16.01
C ALA A 54 13.01 -19.51 -15.76
N GLN A 55 13.81 -20.57 -15.74
CA GLN A 55 15.26 -20.47 -15.59
C GLN A 55 15.92 -19.76 -16.78
N GLN A 56 15.47 -20.02 -17.99
CA GLN A 56 15.96 -19.33 -19.20
C GLN A 56 15.60 -17.83 -19.19
N GLN A 57 14.37 -17.50 -18.76
CA GLN A 57 13.98 -16.10 -18.56
C GLN A 57 14.85 -15.39 -17.52
N GLN A 58 15.12 -16.05 -16.41
CA GLN A 58 15.97 -15.50 -15.35
C GLN A 58 17.41 -15.29 -15.83
N GLN A 59 17.97 -16.22 -16.60
CA GLN A 59 19.30 -16.06 -17.18
C GLN A 59 19.36 -14.90 -18.18
N SER A 60 18.34 -14.69 -18.99
CA SER A 60 18.29 -13.56 -19.92
C SER A 60 18.21 -12.22 -19.19
N GLN A 61 17.45 -12.14 -18.09
CA GLN A 61 17.38 -10.94 -17.24
C GLN A 61 18.72 -10.65 -16.54
N ILE A 62 19.41 -11.68 -16.06
CA ILE A 62 20.75 -11.51 -15.45
C ILE A 62 21.73 -10.99 -16.51
N ALA A 63 21.72 -11.51 -17.71
CA ALA A 63 22.59 -11.06 -18.79
C ALA A 63 22.31 -9.59 -19.18
N GLN A 64 21.05 -9.20 -19.27
CA GLN A 64 20.66 -7.79 -19.51
C GLN A 64 21.11 -6.87 -18.37
N THR A 65 20.92 -7.28 -17.12
CA THR A 65 21.36 -6.52 -15.95
C THR A 65 22.87 -6.36 -15.91
N GLN A 66 23.64 -7.42 -16.23
CA GLN A 66 25.10 -7.35 -16.30
C GLN A 66 25.56 -6.39 -17.39
N THR A 67 24.88 -6.36 -18.54
CA THR A 67 25.20 -5.41 -19.62
C THR A 67 24.95 -3.96 -19.15
N GLN A 68 23.81 -3.70 -18.51
CA GLN A 68 23.50 -2.38 -17.96
C GLN A 68 24.50 -1.94 -16.87
N VAL A 69 24.90 -2.87 -15.97
CA VAL A 69 25.89 -2.58 -14.95
C VAL A 69 27.27 -2.27 -15.57
N SER A 70 27.67 -2.97 -16.64
CA SER A 70 28.92 -2.69 -17.33
C SER A 70 28.88 -1.34 -18.06
N GLU A 71 27.75 -0.97 -18.62
CA GLU A 71 27.53 0.32 -19.28
C GLU A 71 27.57 1.48 -18.25
N VAL A 72 26.90 1.32 -17.12
CA VAL A 72 26.95 2.31 -16.01
C VAL A 72 28.38 2.44 -15.47
N ARG A 73 29.13 1.34 -15.32
CA ARG A 73 30.53 1.40 -14.91
C ARG A 73 31.43 2.10 -15.92
N SER A 74 31.18 1.92 -17.21
CA SER A 74 31.92 2.62 -18.27
C SER A 74 31.64 4.13 -18.27
N LEU A 75 30.37 4.51 -18.03
CA LEU A 75 29.96 5.91 -17.89
C LEU A 75 30.55 6.55 -16.60
N GLN A 76 30.61 5.82 -15.50
CA GLN A 76 31.26 6.28 -14.27
C GLN A 76 32.76 6.45 -14.42
N ALA A 77 33.44 5.60 -15.19
CA ALA A 77 34.89 5.72 -15.47
C ALA A 77 35.22 6.91 -16.38
N GLN A 78 34.24 7.40 -17.15
CA GLN A 78 34.36 8.58 -17.99
C GLN A 78 33.90 9.88 -17.31
N ALA A 79 33.34 9.78 -16.09
CA ALA A 79 32.90 10.96 -15.35
C ALA A 79 34.12 11.82 -14.95
N PRO A 80 34.05 13.15 -15.11
CA PRO A 80 35.09 14.07 -14.67
C PRO A 80 35.34 13.86 -13.18
N ALA A 81 36.62 13.98 -12.74
CA ALA A 81 36.99 13.92 -11.33
C ALA A 81 36.07 14.83 -10.51
N ALA A 82 35.58 14.32 -9.38
CA ALA A 82 34.66 15.07 -8.51
C ALA A 82 35.32 16.43 -8.15
N PRO A 83 34.57 17.54 -8.25
CA PRO A 83 35.12 18.86 -7.94
C PRO A 83 35.60 18.90 -6.49
N VAL A 84 36.79 19.44 -6.28
CA VAL A 84 37.35 19.65 -4.94
C VAL A 84 36.47 20.64 -4.21
N VAL A 85 35.85 20.19 -3.10
CA VAL A 85 34.94 21.02 -2.29
C VAL A 85 35.76 22.02 -1.49
N PRO A 86 35.60 23.35 -1.68
CA PRO A 86 36.29 24.34 -0.86
C PRO A 86 35.87 24.21 0.61
N ALA A 87 36.83 24.46 1.52
CA ALA A 87 36.59 24.38 2.95
C ALA A 87 35.41 25.27 3.36
N GLY A 88 34.46 24.70 4.12
CA GLY A 88 33.27 25.40 4.64
C GLY A 88 32.00 25.32 3.78
N LYS A 89 32.03 24.69 2.58
CA LYS A 89 30.81 24.44 1.78
C LYS A 89 30.41 22.97 1.81
N LYS A 90 29.10 22.71 1.88
CA LYS A 90 28.58 21.34 1.77
C LYS A 90 28.68 20.86 0.32
N PRO A 91 29.04 19.59 0.06
CA PRO A 91 29.22 19.06 -1.30
C PRO A 91 28.02 19.29 -2.22
N ILE A 92 26.82 19.18 -1.71
CA ILE A 92 25.57 19.35 -2.45
C ILE A 92 25.32 20.80 -2.92
N GLN A 93 26.02 21.77 -2.35
CA GLN A 93 25.91 23.19 -2.71
C GLN A 93 26.79 23.58 -3.90
N LEU A 94 27.66 22.68 -4.36
CA LEU A 94 28.63 22.93 -5.43
C LEU A 94 28.26 22.30 -6.77
N SER A 95 27.37 21.31 -6.77
CA SER A 95 26.87 20.71 -8.00
C SER A 95 25.51 21.30 -8.37
N SER A 96 25.38 21.82 -9.57
CA SER A 96 24.09 22.08 -10.18
C SER A 96 23.44 20.73 -10.45
N ILE A 97 22.48 20.33 -9.62
CA ILE A 97 21.76 19.05 -9.77
C ILE A 97 21.00 19.05 -11.11
N THR A 98 20.56 20.24 -11.56
CA THR A 98 19.96 20.46 -12.88
C THR A 98 20.57 21.73 -13.46
N PRO A 99 21.47 21.62 -14.47
CA PRO A 99 22.12 22.79 -15.09
C PRO A 99 21.17 23.85 -15.65
N ASN A 100 19.94 23.43 -15.96
CA ASN A 100 18.89 24.30 -16.55
C ASN A 100 17.77 24.63 -15.55
N ALA A 101 17.97 24.46 -14.24
CA ALA A 101 16.97 24.87 -13.24
C ALA A 101 16.78 26.40 -13.31
N LEU A 102 15.53 26.83 -13.21
CA LEU A 102 15.20 28.26 -13.13
C LEU A 102 15.88 28.90 -11.91
N PRO A 103 16.30 30.17 -11.99
CA PRO A 103 16.79 30.92 -10.85
C PRO A 103 15.76 30.85 -9.68
N GLY A 104 16.25 30.75 -8.45
CA GLY A 104 15.38 30.62 -7.27
C GLY A 104 14.81 29.22 -7.00
N THR A 105 15.23 28.20 -7.77
CA THR A 105 14.85 26.82 -7.51
C THR A 105 15.56 26.26 -6.28
N THR A 106 14.79 25.67 -5.37
CA THR A 106 15.25 25.00 -4.16
C THR A 106 14.92 23.51 -4.22
N PHE A 107 15.91 22.67 -3.90
CA PHE A 107 15.72 21.22 -3.78
C PHE A 107 15.64 20.82 -2.31
N ARG A 108 14.66 19.98 -2.01
CA ARG A 108 14.47 19.38 -0.68
C ARG A 108 14.62 17.87 -0.79
N PHE A 109 15.44 17.30 0.06
CA PHE A 109 15.55 15.86 0.24
C PHE A 109 15.23 15.54 1.69
N GLY A 110 14.43 14.50 1.92
CA GLY A 110 14.05 14.09 3.25
C GLY A 110 13.52 12.67 3.27
N GLY A 111 13.15 12.24 4.47
CA GLY A 111 12.62 10.92 4.67
C GLY A 111 12.88 10.41 6.07
N PHE A 112 12.78 9.11 6.22
CA PHE A 112 13.14 8.42 7.45
C PHE A 112 13.50 6.96 7.18
N ILE A 113 14.36 6.42 8.01
CA ILE A 113 14.59 4.98 8.15
C ILE A 113 13.77 4.52 9.34
N LYS A 114 13.01 3.45 9.16
CA LYS A 114 12.14 2.88 10.19
C LYS A 114 12.29 1.37 10.22
N ALA A 115 12.47 0.83 11.41
CA ALA A 115 12.48 -0.60 11.66
C ALA A 115 11.41 -0.96 12.69
N ASP A 116 10.69 -2.02 12.42
CA ASP A 116 9.59 -2.51 13.22
C ASP A 116 9.83 -3.96 13.63
N PHE A 117 9.51 -4.26 14.86
CA PHE A 117 9.39 -5.61 15.41
C PHE A 117 7.99 -5.77 15.97
N MET A 118 7.30 -6.86 15.64
CA MET A 118 5.96 -7.09 16.15
C MET A 118 5.68 -8.56 16.40
N THR A 119 4.89 -8.82 17.45
CA THR A 119 4.26 -10.12 17.71
C THR A 119 2.76 -9.94 17.60
N THR A 120 2.13 -10.73 16.74
CA THR A 120 0.70 -10.69 16.47
C THR A 120 0.07 -12.03 16.84
N ARG A 121 -1.01 -11.98 17.61
CA ARG A 121 -1.85 -13.14 17.95
C ARG A 121 -3.24 -12.94 17.36
N THR A 122 -3.78 -14.00 16.74
CA THR A 122 -5.15 -14.08 16.23
C THR A 122 -5.91 -15.21 16.95
N SER A 123 -7.22 -15.04 17.18
CA SER A 123 -8.05 -16.05 17.86
C SER A 123 -8.45 -17.20 16.95
N ASP A 124 -8.69 -16.93 15.66
CA ASP A 124 -9.46 -17.79 14.75
C ASP A 124 -8.70 -18.20 13.49
N GLY A 125 -7.42 -18.46 13.59
CA GLY A 125 -6.57 -18.87 12.48
C GLY A 125 -5.36 -17.96 12.31
N ALA A 126 -4.44 -18.34 11.42
CA ALA A 126 -3.23 -17.58 11.11
C ALA A 126 -3.49 -16.50 10.05
N LEU A 127 -2.79 -15.39 10.15
CA LEU A 127 -2.67 -14.46 9.01
C LEU A 127 -1.88 -15.17 7.89
N PRO A 128 -2.34 -15.08 6.62
CA PRO A 128 -1.65 -15.72 5.51
C PRO A 128 -0.19 -15.26 5.42
N GLU A 129 0.70 -16.16 5.01
CA GLU A 129 2.10 -15.83 4.77
C GLU A 129 2.24 -14.74 3.72
N GLY A 130 3.09 -13.74 3.99
CA GLY A 130 3.28 -12.60 3.11
C GLY A 130 2.12 -11.61 3.02
N ALA A 131 1.02 -11.86 3.75
CA ALA A 131 -0.10 -10.94 3.79
C ALA A 131 0.30 -9.59 4.40
N VAL A 132 -0.28 -8.51 3.89
CA VAL A 132 -0.07 -7.15 4.39
C VAL A 132 -0.45 -7.03 5.88
N GLY A 133 -1.46 -7.76 6.32
CA GLY A 133 -1.92 -7.82 7.70
C GLY A 133 -0.87 -8.27 8.71
N ARG A 134 0.20 -8.95 8.28
CA ARG A 134 1.33 -9.30 9.15
C ARG A 134 2.18 -8.08 9.53
N TYR A 135 2.28 -7.08 8.66
CA TYR A 135 3.14 -5.90 8.84
C TYR A 135 2.38 -4.64 9.24
N LEU A 136 1.08 -4.60 8.91
CA LEU A 136 0.17 -3.50 9.15
C LEU A 136 -1.18 -4.08 9.56
N TYR A 137 -1.91 -3.43 10.45
CA TYR A 137 -3.27 -3.87 10.76
C TYR A 137 -4.21 -3.61 9.57
N ILE A 138 -4.71 -4.69 8.98
CA ILE A 138 -5.74 -4.68 7.96
C ILE A 138 -6.95 -5.42 8.54
N PRO A 139 -8.00 -4.71 8.96
CA PRO A 139 -9.13 -5.30 9.68
C PRO A 139 -9.80 -6.46 8.94
N THR A 140 -10.00 -6.34 7.62
CA THR A 140 -10.58 -7.38 6.76
C THR A 140 -9.74 -8.67 6.69
N GLN A 141 -8.46 -8.63 7.05
CA GLN A 141 -7.59 -9.79 7.09
C GLN A 141 -7.58 -10.49 8.46
N THR A 142 -8.27 -9.96 9.46
CA THR A 142 -8.45 -10.66 10.76
C THR A 142 -9.23 -11.94 10.52
N PRO A 143 -8.66 -13.13 10.80
CA PRO A 143 -9.32 -14.40 10.56
C PRO A 143 -10.59 -14.53 11.42
N VAL A 144 -11.61 -15.15 10.84
CA VAL A 144 -12.91 -15.46 11.47
C VAL A 144 -13.28 -16.88 11.05
N GLY A 145 -13.89 -17.67 11.90
CA GLY A 145 -14.41 -18.98 11.52
C GLY A 145 -13.96 -20.13 12.39
N GLY A 146 -13.51 -19.87 13.61
CA GLY A 146 -13.30 -20.91 14.63
C GLY A 146 -12.09 -21.82 14.41
N GLN A 147 -11.06 -21.35 13.70
CA GLN A 147 -9.77 -22.04 13.59
C GLN A 147 -8.97 -21.89 14.89
N ALA A 148 -7.95 -22.73 15.08
CA ALA A 148 -7.05 -22.59 16.24
C ALA A 148 -6.33 -21.22 16.22
N SER A 149 -6.13 -20.64 17.41
CA SER A 149 -5.37 -19.39 17.54
C SER A 149 -3.94 -19.53 17.01
N SER A 150 -3.43 -18.47 16.39
CA SER A 150 -2.06 -18.40 15.89
C SER A 150 -1.29 -17.25 16.53
N THR A 151 0.03 -17.38 16.53
CA THR A 151 0.95 -16.30 16.93
C THR A 151 2.10 -16.22 15.96
N ASP A 152 2.28 -15.03 15.40
CA ASP A 152 3.30 -14.73 14.40
C ASP A 152 4.22 -13.62 14.90
N THR A 153 5.51 -13.69 14.53
CA THR A 153 6.50 -12.66 14.84
C THR A 153 7.15 -12.19 13.55
N ASP A 154 7.18 -10.88 13.36
CA ASP A 154 7.68 -10.24 12.15
C ASP A 154 8.65 -9.10 12.47
N PHE A 155 9.70 -8.99 11.62
CA PHE A 155 10.62 -7.87 11.60
C PHE A 155 10.66 -7.28 10.20
N HIS A 156 10.65 -5.97 10.06
CA HIS A 156 10.81 -5.34 8.75
C HIS A 156 11.26 -3.89 8.82
N ALA A 157 11.75 -3.38 7.69
CA ALA A 157 12.08 -1.97 7.47
C ALA A 157 11.28 -1.35 6.30
N LYS A 158 10.17 -1.99 5.89
CA LYS A 158 9.37 -1.65 4.69
C LYS A 158 8.82 -0.22 4.70
N PHE A 159 8.60 0.36 5.88
CA PHE A 159 8.06 1.71 6.03
C PHE A 159 9.10 2.81 5.92
N SER A 160 10.38 2.47 5.75
CA SER A 160 11.41 3.47 5.43
C SER A 160 11.03 4.23 4.18
N ARG A 161 11.30 5.54 4.16
CA ARG A 161 10.72 6.45 3.18
C ARG A 161 11.72 7.49 2.71
N PHE A 162 11.63 7.85 1.43
CA PHE A 162 12.39 8.92 0.81
C PHE A 162 11.46 9.86 0.07
N ASN A 163 11.77 11.15 0.13
CA ASN A 163 11.10 12.14 -0.69
C ASN A 163 12.08 13.14 -1.29
N LEU A 164 11.71 13.66 -2.45
CA LEU A 164 12.36 14.74 -3.14
C LEU A 164 11.35 15.82 -3.47
N GLY A 165 11.63 17.05 -3.09
CA GLY A 165 10.84 18.23 -3.42
C GLY A 165 11.66 19.19 -4.26
N VAL A 166 10.98 19.89 -5.17
CA VAL A 166 11.53 20.99 -5.97
C VAL A 166 10.58 22.16 -5.88
N ASP A 167 11.04 23.30 -5.38
CA ASP A 167 10.24 24.52 -5.27
C ASP A 167 10.91 25.63 -6.06
N THR A 168 10.12 26.36 -6.86
CA THR A 168 10.58 27.49 -7.67
C THR A 168 9.58 28.64 -7.53
N VAL A 169 10.09 29.84 -7.36
CA VAL A 169 9.31 31.07 -7.54
C VAL A 169 9.82 31.76 -8.79
N THR A 170 8.95 31.91 -9.78
CA THR A 170 9.29 32.57 -11.05
C THR A 170 9.46 34.08 -10.85
N GLU A 171 10.05 34.77 -11.80
CA GLU A 171 10.18 36.24 -11.79
C GLU A 171 8.82 36.95 -11.70
N ASN A 172 7.77 36.35 -12.24
CA ASN A 172 6.39 36.84 -12.16
C ASN A 172 5.70 36.56 -10.81
N GLY A 173 6.38 35.86 -9.87
CA GLY A 173 5.85 35.49 -8.56
C GLY A 173 5.03 34.21 -8.56
N ASP A 174 4.95 33.47 -9.65
CA ASP A 174 4.30 32.15 -9.69
C ASP A 174 5.08 31.13 -8.87
N LYS A 175 4.36 30.35 -8.07
CA LYS A 175 4.91 29.27 -7.23
C LYS A 175 4.72 27.92 -7.90
N LEU A 176 5.83 27.25 -8.16
CA LEU A 176 5.85 25.88 -8.71
C LEU A 176 6.43 24.94 -7.67
N THR A 177 5.80 23.80 -7.45
CA THR A 177 6.31 22.73 -6.63
C THR A 177 6.22 21.41 -7.39
N GLY A 178 7.29 20.63 -7.39
CA GLY A 178 7.30 19.22 -7.72
C GLY A 178 7.60 18.40 -6.47
N PHE A 179 6.91 17.29 -6.28
CA PHE A 179 7.15 16.42 -5.12
C PHE A 179 6.97 14.96 -5.48
N ILE A 180 7.91 14.13 -5.04
CA ILE A 180 7.84 12.67 -5.15
C ILE A 180 8.21 12.03 -3.82
N GLU A 181 7.48 10.99 -3.41
CA GLU A 181 7.72 10.20 -2.21
C GLU A 181 7.54 8.72 -2.49
N LEU A 182 8.49 7.93 -2.01
CA LEU A 182 8.53 6.47 -2.14
C LEU A 182 8.73 5.82 -0.77
N ASP A 183 8.12 4.66 -0.55
CA ASP A 183 8.48 3.71 0.52
C ASP A 183 8.73 2.31 -0.08
N PHE A 184 8.99 1.30 0.77
CA PHE A 184 9.33 -0.05 0.34
C PHE A 184 8.21 -1.06 0.70
N PHE A 185 6.98 -0.62 0.67
CA PHE A 185 5.82 -1.45 1.01
C PHE A 185 5.24 -2.23 -0.17
N GLY A 186 5.77 -2.05 -1.38
CA GLY A 186 5.40 -2.79 -2.58
C GLY A 186 5.78 -4.26 -2.51
N ASN A 187 5.02 -5.10 -3.23
CA ASN A 187 5.35 -6.52 -3.37
C ASN A 187 6.60 -6.68 -4.25
N ALA A 188 7.58 -7.44 -3.76
CA ALA A 188 8.72 -7.86 -4.54
C ALA A 188 8.77 -9.38 -4.62
N LEU A 189 9.27 -9.90 -5.74
CA LEU A 189 9.57 -11.32 -5.88
C LEU A 189 10.59 -11.74 -4.81
N ALA A 190 10.36 -12.89 -4.19
CA ALA A 190 11.25 -13.48 -3.17
C ALA A 190 11.42 -12.62 -1.89
N SER A 191 10.45 -11.75 -1.56
CA SER A 191 10.51 -10.94 -0.33
C SER A 191 10.62 -11.79 0.93
N GLN A 192 10.04 -12.98 0.94
CA GLN A 192 10.10 -13.93 2.06
C GLN A 192 11.47 -14.64 2.18
N VAL A 193 12.19 -14.81 1.08
CA VAL A 193 13.47 -15.53 1.03
C VAL A 193 14.65 -14.59 1.30
N ASN A 194 14.64 -13.40 0.70
CA ASN A 194 15.80 -12.51 0.68
C ASN A 194 15.53 -11.13 1.29
N ASN A 195 14.35 -10.90 1.89
CA ASN A 195 13.90 -9.59 2.39
C ASN A 195 13.99 -8.48 1.32
N LEU A 196 13.72 -8.83 0.07
CA LEU A 196 13.64 -7.88 -1.03
C LEU A 196 12.27 -7.19 -1.01
N TYR A 197 12.26 -5.87 -0.99
CA TYR A 197 11.04 -5.06 -0.96
C TYR A 197 10.91 -4.23 -2.22
N GLY A 198 9.70 -4.17 -2.77
CA GLY A 198 9.39 -3.33 -3.93
C GLY A 198 9.11 -1.89 -3.51
N GLY A 199 9.53 -0.95 -4.35
CA GLY A 199 9.21 0.46 -4.18
C GLY A 199 7.71 0.74 -4.41
N THR A 200 7.10 1.58 -3.57
CA THR A 200 5.72 2.05 -3.71
C THR A 200 5.72 3.55 -3.91
N LEU A 201 5.13 4.02 -5.02
CA LEU A 201 4.92 5.44 -5.27
C LEU A 201 3.78 5.94 -4.38
N ARG A 202 4.10 6.77 -3.39
CA ARG A 202 3.13 7.34 -2.46
C ARG A 202 2.57 8.66 -2.96
N HIS A 203 3.47 9.58 -3.29
CA HIS A 203 3.15 10.88 -3.83
C HIS A 203 3.97 11.15 -5.07
N ALA A 204 3.34 11.69 -6.10
CA ALA A 204 3.99 12.24 -7.29
C ALA A 204 3.07 13.31 -7.87
N TYR A 205 3.35 14.58 -7.57
CA TYR A 205 2.52 15.68 -8.02
C TYR A 205 3.33 16.92 -8.32
N MET A 206 2.74 17.77 -9.13
CA MET A 206 3.15 19.15 -9.31
C MET A 206 2.06 20.11 -8.81
N SER A 207 2.47 21.26 -8.33
CA SER A 207 1.53 22.37 -8.09
C SER A 207 2.00 23.64 -8.76
N TRP A 208 1.03 24.44 -9.19
CA TRP A 208 1.21 25.77 -9.73
C TRP A 208 0.20 26.69 -9.08
N ASN A 209 0.69 27.58 -8.23
CA ASN A 209 -0.14 28.49 -7.42
C ASN A 209 -1.21 27.72 -6.63
N ASN A 210 -2.47 27.86 -7.02
CA ASN A 210 -3.63 27.24 -6.38
C ASN A 210 -3.99 25.86 -6.95
N TRP A 211 -3.35 25.43 -8.05
CA TRP A 211 -3.62 24.18 -8.73
C TRP A 211 -2.62 23.11 -8.31
N LEU A 212 -3.10 21.88 -8.23
CA LEU A 212 -2.28 20.68 -8.06
C LEU A 212 -2.75 19.63 -9.07
N ALA A 213 -1.79 18.94 -9.69
CA ALA A 213 -2.04 17.80 -10.57
C ALA A 213 -1.08 16.67 -10.22
N GLY A 214 -1.59 15.44 -10.13
CA GLY A 214 -0.83 14.22 -9.83
C GLY A 214 -1.38 13.46 -8.64
N GLN A 215 -0.60 12.49 -8.16
CA GLN A 215 -0.99 11.58 -7.08
C GLN A 215 -0.60 12.13 -5.72
N THR A 216 -1.59 12.30 -4.84
CA THR A 216 -1.38 12.66 -3.42
C THR A 216 -2.61 12.25 -2.62
N TRP A 217 -2.67 12.62 -1.34
CA TRP A 217 -3.86 12.41 -0.53
C TRP A 217 -5.11 12.93 -1.24
N SER A 218 -6.16 12.10 -1.27
CA SER A 218 -7.46 12.56 -1.72
C SER A 218 -7.87 13.85 -1.01
N ASN A 219 -8.53 14.76 -1.70
CA ASN A 219 -9.05 15.97 -1.09
C ASN A 219 -10.19 15.71 -0.08
N PHE A 220 -10.83 14.55 -0.17
CA PHE A 220 -11.82 14.07 0.80
C PHE A 220 -11.19 13.79 2.18
N ILE A 221 -9.87 13.59 2.27
CA ILE A 221 -9.13 13.13 3.46
C ILE A 221 -8.31 14.23 4.10
N ASP A 222 -8.32 14.32 5.43
CA ASP A 222 -7.36 15.10 6.21
C ASP A 222 -6.31 14.21 6.87
N ALA A 223 -5.21 13.95 6.16
CA ALA A 223 -4.12 13.17 6.72
C ALA A 223 -3.37 13.89 7.88
N THR A 224 -3.58 15.19 8.09
CA THR A 224 -2.88 15.96 9.14
C THR A 224 -3.43 15.69 10.53
N ILE A 225 -4.65 15.18 10.63
CA ILE A 225 -5.29 14.85 11.91
C ILE A 225 -4.98 13.42 12.38
N LEU A 226 -4.42 12.56 11.52
CA LEU A 226 -4.12 11.17 11.88
C LEU A 226 -3.31 11.11 13.17
N PRO A 227 -3.66 10.22 14.11
CA PRO A 227 -2.95 10.07 15.37
C PRO A 227 -1.58 9.42 15.14
N GLU A 228 -0.66 9.63 16.08
CA GLU A 228 0.63 8.95 16.08
C GLU A 228 0.44 7.48 16.47
N ALA A 229 0.98 6.58 15.65
CA ALA A 229 0.91 5.13 15.84
C ALA A 229 2.27 4.48 15.55
N ALA A 230 2.50 3.29 16.10
CA ALA A 230 3.71 2.53 15.79
C ALA A 230 3.72 2.03 14.35
N ASP A 231 2.58 1.62 13.81
CA ASP A 231 2.42 1.52 12.36
C ASP A 231 2.25 2.92 11.73
N ILE A 232 2.17 3.02 10.42
CA ILE A 232 2.14 4.31 9.72
C ILE A 232 0.72 4.84 9.46
N VAL A 233 -0.32 4.11 9.85
CA VAL A 233 -1.73 4.46 9.59
C VAL A 233 -2.49 4.70 10.87
N GLY A 234 -2.32 3.84 11.86
CA GLY A 234 -3.08 3.87 13.11
C GLY A 234 -4.47 3.26 12.96
N PRO A 235 -5.56 4.03 13.07
CA PRO A 235 -6.93 3.52 13.17
C PRO A 235 -7.49 3.09 11.81
N THR A 236 -6.94 2.03 11.20
CA THR A 236 -7.27 1.58 9.84
C THR A 236 -8.71 1.18 9.63
N ASP A 237 -9.42 0.74 10.64
CA ASP A 237 -10.84 0.37 10.57
C ASP A 237 -11.71 1.58 10.27
N GLY A 238 -11.53 2.71 10.96
CA GLY A 238 -12.42 3.88 10.81
C GLY A 238 -11.81 5.08 10.13
N ALA A 239 -10.52 5.06 9.80
CA ALA A 239 -9.85 6.20 9.19
C ALA A 239 -10.03 6.22 7.67
N LEU A 240 -10.29 7.40 7.13
CA LEU A 240 -10.13 7.65 5.70
C LEU A 240 -8.63 7.71 5.37
N PHE A 241 -8.19 6.87 4.42
CA PHE A 241 -6.78 6.75 4.10
C PHE A 241 -6.56 6.28 2.65
N SER A 242 -6.66 7.19 1.70
CA SER A 242 -6.46 6.90 0.28
C SER A 242 -5.68 8.02 -0.42
N ARG A 243 -4.83 7.64 -1.36
CA ARG A 243 -4.16 8.56 -2.28
C ARG A 243 -4.76 8.39 -3.66
N GLN A 244 -4.98 9.52 -4.34
CA GLN A 244 -5.60 9.56 -5.65
C GLN A 244 -4.77 10.39 -6.61
N THR A 245 -4.72 9.95 -7.87
CA THR A 245 -4.35 10.82 -8.98
C THR A 245 -5.50 11.80 -9.20
N GLN A 246 -5.20 13.10 -9.22
CA GLN A 246 -6.21 14.14 -9.16
C GLN A 246 -5.77 15.45 -9.81
N ILE A 247 -6.73 16.28 -10.13
CA ILE A 247 -6.57 17.72 -10.34
C ILE A 247 -7.33 18.40 -9.20
N ARG A 248 -6.65 19.28 -8.45
CA ARG A 248 -7.21 20.00 -7.29
C ARG A 248 -7.01 21.49 -7.43
N TYR A 249 -8.02 22.24 -7.09
CA TYR A 249 -7.95 23.69 -6.89
C TYR A 249 -8.16 24.02 -5.42
N THR A 250 -7.28 24.87 -4.86
CA THR A 250 -7.37 25.30 -3.45
C THR A 250 -7.34 26.82 -3.37
N ARG A 251 -8.31 27.41 -2.69
CA ARG A 251 -8.36 28.86 -2.40
C ARG A 251 -8.69 29.11 -0.94
N GLY A 252 -7.70 29.55 -0.20
CA GLY A 252 -7.85 29.77 1.25
C GLY A 252 -8.17 28.46 1.98
N ALA A 253 -9.30 28.42 2.67
CA ALA A 253 -9.78 27.27 3.42
C ALA A 253 -10.53 26.24 2.55
N PHE A 254 -10.92 26.60 1.34
CA PHE A 254 -11.74 25.79 0.45
C PHE A 254 -10.91 25.10 -0.62
N SER A 255 -11.23 23.86 -0.92
CA SER A 255 -10.64 23.08 -2.02
C SER A 255 -11.66 22.17 -2.68
N VAL A 256 -11.48 21.95 -3.99
CA VAL A 256 -12.24 21.00 -4.81
C VAL A 256 -11.28 20.18 -5.64
N SER A 257 -11.64 18.93 -5.94
CA SER A 257 -10.86 18.08 -6.84
C SER A 257 -11.72 17.20 -7.72
N ALA A 258 -11.14 16.79 -8.85
CA ALA A 258 -11.55 15.66 -9.66
C ALA A 258 -10.49 14.58 -9.55
N GLU A 259 -10.88 13.37 -9.12
CA GLU A 259 -10.00 12.28 -8.74
C GLU A 259 -10.29 11.01 -9.55
N ASN A 260 -9.34 10.09 -9.60
CA ASN A 260 -9.43 8.85 -10.38
C ASN A 260 -10.58 7.96 -9.86
N PRO A 261 -11.55 7.53 -10.74
CA PRO A 261 -12.80 6.88 -10.34
C PRO A 261 -12.67 5.35 -10.22
N GLU A 262 -11.74 4.84 -9.46
CA GLU A 262 -11.65 3.41 -9.16
C GLU A 262 -12.60 3.00 -8.04
N ILE A 263 -13.11 1.75 -8.08
CA ILE A 263 -14.02 1.18 -7.09
C ILE A 263 -13.51 -0.17 -6.56
N LEU A 264 -13.96 -0.53 -5.35
CA LEU A 264 -13.84 -1.86 -4.79
C LEU A 264 -15.22 -2.53 -4.78
N THR A 265 -15.31 -3.70 -5.37
CA THR A 265 -16.55 -4.45 -5.58
C THR A 265 -16.49 -5.78 -4.85
N THR A 266 -17.53 -6.13 -4.10
CA THR A 266 -17.78 -7.50 -3.64
C THR A 266 -18.59 -8.24 -4.68
N PRO A 267 -18.08 -9.34 -5.28
CA PRO A 267 -18.84 -10.16 -6.21
C PRO A 267 -20.01 -10.86 -5.53
N TYR A 268 -21.00 -11.30 -6.31
CA TYR A 268 -22.14 -12.05 -5.79
C TYR A 268 -21.70 -13.23 -4.92
N GLN A 269 -22.24 -13.30 -3.70
CA GLN A 269 -21.86 -14.29 -2.66
C GLN A 269 -20.35 -14.34 -2.35
N GLY A 270 -19.62 -13.25 -2.62
CA GLY A 270 -18.16 -13.18 -2.46
C GLY A 270 -17.68 -12.99 -1.03
N GLY A 271 -18.57 -12.78 -0.08
CA GLY A 271 -18.24 -12.57 1.33
C GLY A 271 -17.33 -11.35 1.51
N ASN A 272 -16.12 -11.57 2.00
CA ASN A 272 -15.13 -10.52 2.23
C ASN A 272 -14.15 -10.32 1.05
N THR A 273 -14.46 -10.87 -0.13
CA THR A 273 -13.65 -10.69 -1.34
C THR A 273 -13.83 -9.30 -1.91
N LEU A 274 -12.72 -8.60 -2.16
CA LEU A 274 -12.72 -7.27 -2.78
C LEU A 274 -11.99 -7.33 -4.12
N LEU A 275 -12.66 -6.89 -5.17
CA LEU A 275 -12.12 -6.78 -6.52
C LEU A 275 -12.04 -5.31 -6.91
N ALA A 276 -10.84 -4.86 -7.33
CA ALA A 276 -10.68 -3.51 -7.85
C ALA A 276 -11.19 -3.41 -9.30
N SER A 277 -11.85 -2.32 -9.62
CA SER A 277 -12.35 -1.99 -10.96
C SER A 277 -12.11 -0.52 -11.28
N ASP A 278 -11.76 -0.24 -12.55
CA ASP A 278 -11.49 1.09 -13.10
C ASP A 278 -12.45 1.47 -14.25
N HIS A 279 -13.64 0.89 -14.30
CA HIS A 279 -14.61 1.12 -15.38
C HIS A 279 -15.35 2.46 -15.30
N GLY A 280 -15.09 3.28 -14.28
CA GLY A 280 -15.69 4.61 -14.11
C GLY A 280 -15.41 5.53 -15.30
N VAL A 281 -16.40 6.32 -15.69
CA VAL A 281 -16.29 7.34 -16.78
C VAL A 281 -16.37 8.77 -16.27
N MET A 282 -16.89 8.96 -15.05
CA MET A 282 -16.89 10.25 -14.36
C MET A 282 -15.86 10.22 -13.23
N PRO A 283 -15.03 11.28 -13.05
CA PRO A 283 -14.13 11.35 -11.92
C PRO A 283 -14.92 11.43 -10.60
N ASP A 284 -14.30 10.96 -9.52
CA ASP A 284 -14.79 11.23 -8.18
C ASP A 284 -14.62 12.73 -7.91
N LEU A 285 -15.71 13.42 -7.54
CA LEU A 285 -15.72 14.86 -7.28
C LEU A 285 -15.70 15.10 -5.78
N THR A 286 -14.74 15.88 -5.30
CA THR A 286 -14.66 16.20 -3.87
C THR A 286 -14.71 17.70 -3.61
N ALA A 287 -15.22 18.06 -2.44
CA ALA A 287 -15.14 19.41 -1.90
C ALA A 287 -14.75 19.35 -0.42
N ARG A 288 -13.94 20.30 0.03
CA ARG A 288 -13.51 20.39 1.43
C ARG A 288 -13.36 21.81 1.89
N TYR A 289 -13.72 22.06 3.15
CA TYR A 289 -13.49 23.32 3.84
C TYR A 289 -12.82 23.08 5.20
N ASN A 290 -11.77 23.84 5.51
CA ASN A 290 -10.98 23.71 6.73
C ASN A 290 -11.05 24.98 7.59
N TRP A 291 -11.48 24.84 8.83
CA TRP A 291 -11.39 25.88 9.86
C TRP A 291 -10.14 25.69 10.69
N LYS A 292 -9.47 26.80 11.01
CA LYS A 292 -8.27 26.80 11.86
C LYS A 292 -8.38 27.94 12.87
N GLY A 293 -7.96 27.67 14.11
CA GLY A 293 -7.94 28.64 15.19
C GLY A 293 -6.99 28.21 16.30
N THR A 294 -6.96 29.01 17.38
CA THR A 294 -6.17 28.68 18.56
C THR A 294 -6.64 27.41 19.27
N TRP A 295 -7.90 27.01 19.05
CA TRP A 295 -8.49 25.77 19.54
C TRP A 295 -8.05 24.53 18.75
N GLY A 296 -7.45 24.70 17.57
CA GLY A 296 -7.03 23.61 16.71
C GLY A 296 -7.55 23.75 15.28
N THR A 297 -7.93 22.61 14.68
CA THR A 297 -8.43 22.52 13.30
C THR A 297 -9.68 21.66 13.23
N PHE A 298 -10.58 22.00 12.30
CA PHE A 298 -11.71 21.17 11.91
C PHE A 298 -11.86 21.23 10.40
N GLY A 299 -12.09 20.10 9.75
CA GLY A 299 -12.36 19.97 8.33
C GLY A 299 -13.70 19.27 8.10
N LEU A 300 -14.46 19.76 7.13
CA LEU A 300 -15.65 19.12 6.59
C LEU A 300 -15.40 18.85 5.12
N SER A 301 -15.63 17.62 4.67
CA SER A 301 -15.48 17.22 3.29
C SER A 301 -16.68 16.40 2.77
N ALA A 302 -16.89 16.47 1.47
CA ALA A 302 -17.89 15.68 0.76
C ALA A 302 -17.28 15.10 -0.51
N ILE A 303 -17.80 13.96 -0.94
CA ILE A 303 -17.44 13.28 -2.18
C ILE A 303 -18.70 12.81 -2.89
N ALA A 304 -18.73 12.94 -4.22
CA ALA A 304 -19.72 12.37 -5.12
C ALA A 304 -19.02 11.43 -6.09
N ARG A 305 -19.56 10.21 -6.28
CA ARG A 305 -18.93 9.13 -7.01
C ARG A 305 -19.91 8.49 -7.98
N GLN A 306 -19.38 7.98 -9.10
CA GLN A 306 -20.06 7.08 -10.02
C GLN A 306 -19.46 5.69 -9.87
N TYR A 307 -20.30 4.70 -9.64
CA TYR A 307 -19.92 3.29 -9.62
C TYR A 307 -20.33 2.66 -10.93
N ARG A 308 -19.44 1.90 -11.54
CA ARG A 308 -19.73 1.21 -12.78
C ARG A 308 -19.04 -0.14 -12.83
N THR A 309 -19.81 -1.17 -13.21
CA THR A 309 -19.30 -2.47 -13.57
C THR A 309 -19.49 -2.72 -15.06
N ARG A 310 -18.55 -3.44 -15.66
CA ARG A 310 -18.63 -3.90 -17.04
C ARG A 310 -18.13 -5.34 -17.11
N SER A 311 -19.00 -6.25 -17.41
CA SER A 311 -18.70 -7.65 -17.66
C SER A 311 -19.36 -8.11 -18.97
N ALA A 312 -19.16 -9.37 -19.32
CA ALA A 312 -19.84 -9.96 -20.46
C ALA A 312 -21.37 -10.07 -20.27
N LEU A 313 -21.81 -10.06 -19.00
CA LEU A 313 -23.22 -10.28 -18.64
C LEU A 313 -23.95 -8.98 -18.31
N THR A 314 -23.25 -7.97 -17.78
CA THR A 314 -23.89 -6.74 -17.31
C THR A 314 -23.03 -5.51 -17.59
N ASN A 315 -23.68 -4.36 -17.74
CA ASN A 315 -23.07 -3.04 -17.80
C ASN A 315 -23.98 -2.11 -17.02
N ASP A 316 -23.72 -2.01 -15.73
CA ASP A 316 -24.55 -1.26 -14.80
C ASP A 316 -23.80 -0.07 -14.19
N THR A 317 -24.55 0.96 -13.78
CA THR A 317 -24.00 2.22 -13.26
C THR A 317 -24.89 2.73 -12.15
N ASP A 318 -24.29 3.05 -11.02
CA ASP A 318 -24.94 3.66 -9.88
C ASP A 318 -24.16 4.88 -9.38
N PHE A 319 -24.75 5.68 -8.52
CA PHE A 319 -24.15 6.88 -7.95
C PHE A 319 -24.30 6.86 -6.43
N GLY A 320 -23.27 7.37 -5.77
CA GLY A 320 -23.30 7.54 -4.34
C GLY A 320 -22.35 8.65 -3.91
N GLY A 321 -22.14 8.74 -2.63
CA GLY A 321 -21.27 9.73 -2.06
C GLY A 321 -21.27 9.72 -0.55
N ALA A 322 -20.40 10.54 0.02
CA ALA A 322 -20.20 10.55 1.44
C ALA A 322 -19.81 11.93 1.96
N ILE A 323 -19.98 12.10 3.25
CA ILE A 323 -19.49 13.23 4.02
C ILE A 323 -18.53 12.76 5.10
N ALA A 324 -17.55 13.60 5.43
CA ALA A 324 -16.65 13.35 6.54
C ALA A 324 -16.33 14.64 7.27
N GLY A 325 -16.30 14.56 8.60
CA GLY A 325 -15.90 15.65 9.47
C GLY A 325 -14.82 15.16 10.43
N GLY A 326 -13.77 15.97 10.65
CA GLY A 326 -12.71 15.59 11.57
C GLY A 326 -11.79 16.74 11.91
N GLY A 327 -11.03 16.58 12.97
CA GLY A 327 -10.16 17.66 13.41
C GLY A 327 -9.19 17.26 14.52
N ARG A 328 -8.44 18.26 14.92
CA ARG A 328 -7.58 18.22 16.09
C ARG A 328 -7.99 19.34 17.04
N TRP A 329 -8.41 18.99 18.24
CA TRP A 329 -8.73 19.93 19.29
C TRP A 329 -7.56 20.02 20.28
N ILE A 330 -6.98 21.21 20.41
CA ILE A 330 -5.92 21.52 21.36
C ILE A 330 -6.58 21.84 22.71
N ILE A 331 -6.51 20.90 23.66
CA ILE A 331 -7.08 21.05 25.00
C ILE A 331 -6.16 21.96 25.83
N ASN A 332 -4.85 21.71 25.78
CA ASN A 332 -3.80 22.50 26.38
C ASN A 332 -2.44 22.17 25.75
N SER A 333 -1.33 22.70 26.30
CA SER A 333 0.02 22.50 25.77
C SER A 333 0.50 21.05 25.76
N SER A 334 -0.11 20.17 26.56
CA SER A 334 0.29 18.77 26.70
C SER A 334 -0.76 17.78 26.21
N ASN A 335 -1.94 18.25 25.79
CA ASN A 335 -3.04 17.38 25.43
C ASN A 335 -3.74 17.86 24.16
N ASP A 336 -3.90 16.94 23.22
CA ASP A 336 -4.79 17.14 22.08
C ASP A 336 -5.71 15.92 21.87
N LEU A 337 -6.92 16.21 21.39
CA LEU A 337 -7.89 15.23 20.94
C LEU A 337 -7.99 15.30 19.42
N ARG A 338 -7.91 14.15 18.75
CA ARG A 338 -8.08 14.03 17.30
C ARG A 338 -9.23 13.10 17.02
N TYR A 339 -9.99 13.39 15.99
CA TYR A 339 -11.18 12.62 15.68
C TYR A 339 -11.57 12.75 14.21
N GLN A 340 -12.28 11.76 13.72
CA GLN A 340 -12.92 11.76 12.41
C GLN A 340 -14.18 10.91 12.46
N LEU A 341 -15.22 11.33 11.76
CA LEU A 341 -16.44 10.58 11.49
C LEU A 341 -16.76 10.73 10.01
N SER A 342 -17.13 9.63 9.37
CA SER A 342 -17.58 9.59 7.98
C SER A 342 -18.83 8.74 7.85
N TYR A 343 -19.71 9.15 6.92
CA TYR A 343 -20.96 8.46 6.60
C TYR A 343 -21.24 8.61 5.11
N GLY A 344 -21.69 7.55 4.49
CA GLY A 344 -22.13 7.60 3.11
C GLY A 344 -22.18 6.24 2.43
N GLU A 345 -22.42 6.28 1.14
CA GLU A 345 -22.51 5.12 0.26
C GLU A 345 -21.24 4.99 -0.58
N GLY A 346 -20.69 3.76 -0.63
CA GLY A 346 -19.51 3.46 -1.42
C GLY A 346 -18.21 4.08 -0.88
N LEU A 347 -17.98 3.97 0.42
CA LEU A 347 -16.78 4.48 1.09
C LEU A 347 -15.61 3.51 1.15
N GLY A 348 -15.80 2.23 0.81
CA GLY A 348 -14.87 1.15 1.12
C GLY A 348 -13.43 1.39 0.66
N ARG A 349 -13.25 1.91 -0.56
CA ARG A 349 -11.91 2.24 -1.10
C ARG A 349 -11.21 3.38 -0.36
N TYR A 350 -11.96 4.28 0.23
CA TYR A 350 -11.43 5.43 0.97
C TYR A 350 -11.09 5.09 2.43
N LEU A 351 -11.61 3.98 2.96
CA LEU A 351 -11.30 3.50 4.30
C LEU A 351 -9.95 2.77 4.31
N GLY A 352 -9.20 2.95 5.34
CA GLY A 352 -8.00 2.25 5.79
C GLY A 352 -7.30 1.30 4.82
N LEU A 353 -6.80 1.78 3.67
CA LEU A 353 -6.14 0.97 2.63
C LEU A 353 -7.12 0.06 1.84
N GLY A 354 -8.35 0.49 1.62
CA GLY A 354 -9.39 -0.30 0.95
C GLY A 354 -9.99 -1.34 1.89
N ASN A 355 -10.43 -0.90 3.05
CA ASN A 355 -10.94 -1.76 4.12
C ASN A 355 -12.44 -2.03 4.02
N GLY A 356 -12.99 -2.16 2.84
CA GLY A 356 -14.40 -2.47 2.65
C GLY A 356 -14.78 -2.39 1.17
N SER A 357 -16.00 -2.77 0.87
CA SER A 357 -16.59 -2.65 -0.46
C SER A 357 -17.19 -1.28 -0.68
N ASP A 358 -17.04 -0.73 -1.88
CA ASP A 358 -17.82 0.42 -2.32
C ASP A 358 -19.21 -0.05 -2.76
N VAL A 359 -19.24 -1.17 -3.48
CA VAL A 359 -20.45 -1.75 -4.06
C VAL A 359 -20.44 -3.27 -3.97
N GLU A 360 -21.59 -3.88 -3.97
CA GLU A 360 -21.81 -5.31 -4.07
C GLU A 360 -22.61 -5.64 -5.33
N LEU A 361 -22.42 -6.85 -5.87
CA LEU A 361 -23.15 -7.31 -7.04
C LEU A 361 -24.25 -8.30 -6.63
N ASP A 362 -25.43 -8.14 -7.24
CA ASP A 362 -26.49 -9.14 -7.15
C ASP A 362 -26.24 -10.34 -8.11
N VAL A 363 -27.19 -11.29 -8.13
CA VAL A 363 -27.10 -12.50 -8.96
C VAL A 363 -27.06 -12.18 -10.47
N ASP A 364 -27.63 -11.06 -10.89
CA ASP A 364 -27.66 -10.60 -12.28
C ASP A 364 -26.46 -9.72 -12.61
N GLY A 365 -25.61 -9.38 -11.60
CA GLY A 365 -24.43 -8.54 -11.71
C GLY A 365 -24.71 -7.05 -11.65
N ASN A 366 -25.91 -6.64 -11.21
CA ASN A 366 -26.21 -5.23 -10.98
C ASN A 366 -25.51 -4.73 -9.72
N ILE A 367 -25.23 -3.43 -9.70
CA ILE A 367 -24.53 -2.73 -8.62
C ILE A 367 -25.52 -2.32 -7.53
N HIS A 368 -25.10 -2.53 -6.27
CA HIS A 368 -25.75 -1.98 -5.09
C HIS A 368 -24.69 -1.31 -4.21
N THR A 369 -24.89 -0.06 -3.84
CA THR A 369 -23.95 0.68 -2.98
C THR A 369 -24.01 0.17 -1.55
N VAL A 370 -22.84 0.15 -0.87
CA VAL A 370 -22.73 -0.24 0.54
C VAL A 370 -22.74 1.01 1.41
N THR A 371 -23.74 1.14 2.28
CA THR A 371 -23.77 2.20 3.27
C THR A 371 -22.76 1.92 4.39
N THR A 372 -21.98 2.92 4.75
CA THR A 372 -20.90 2.77 5.72
C THR A 372 -20.88 3.93 6.71
N VAL A 373 -20.72 3.58 7.99
CA VAL A 373 -20.41 4.53 9.08
C VAL A 373 -19.03 4.18 9.60
N ALA A 374 -18.10 5.12 9.61
CA ALA A 374 -16.75 4.88 10.08
C ALA A 374 -16.21 6.09 10.87
N GLY A 375 -15.48 5.82 11.93
CA GLY A 375 -14.89 6.88 12.71
C GLY A 375 -13.84 6.42 13.71
N TRP A 376 -13.11 7.40 14.23
CA TRP A 376 -12.11 7.18 15.26
C TRP A 376 -11.93 8.42 16.13
N VAL A 377 -11.40 8.19 17.32
CA VAL A 377 -11.01 9.21 18.27
C VAL A 377 -9.67 8.83 18.90
N ALA A 378 -8.79 9.80 19.10
CA ALA A 378 -7.48 9.61 19.71
C ALA A 378 -7.15 10.76 20.65
N TRP A 379 -6.69 10.42 21.84
CA TRP A 379 -6.16 11.39 22.80
C TRP A 379 -4.64 11.22 22.90
N ARG A 380 -3.92 12.30 22.65
CA ARG A 380 -2.48 12.38 22.82
C ARG A 380 -2.14 13.15 24.07
N HIS A 381 -1.18 12.61 24.85
CA HIS A 381 -0.60 13.26 26.02
C HIS A 381 0.92 13.36 25.90
N ASP A 382 1.45 14.56 26.02
CA ASP A 382 2.88 14.85 26.07
C ASP A 382 3.32 14.99 27.53
N TYR A 383 4.00 13.97 28.09
CA TYR A 383 4.54 13.97 29.46
C TYR A 383 5.74 14.92 29.58
N SER A 384 6.49 15.05 28.51
CA SER A 384 7.64 15.96 28.37
C SER A 384 7.92 16.23 26.89
N ALA A 385 8.90 17.08 26.61
CA ALA A 385 9.34 17.32 25.22
C ALA A 385 9.88 16.05 24.52
N ARG A 386 10.15 14.97 25.25
CA ARG A 386 10.72 13.73 24.71
C ARG A 386 9.85 12.49 24.90
N LEU A 387 8.84 12.55 25.76
CA LEU A 387 8.01 11.41 26.11
C LEU A 387 6.54 11.74 25.89
N ARG A 388 5.86 10.93 25.09
CA ARG A 388 4.46 11.10 24.72
C ARG A 388 3.75 9.77 24.53
N SER A 389 2.44 9.79 24.68
CA SER A 389 1.59 8.63 24.44
C SER A 389 0.33 9.02 23.68
N THR A 390 -0.27 8.05 23.02
CA THR A 390 -1.57 8.18 22.37
C THR A 390 -2.41 6.95 22.70
N ILE A 391 -3.67 7.17 23.06
CA ILE A 391 -4.71 6.13 23.11
C ILE A 391 -5.72 6.43 22.01
N MET A 392 -6.15 5.43 21.24
CA MET A 392 -7.10 5.62 20.16
C MET A 392 -8.09 4.45 20.07
N TYR A 393 -9.32 4.78 19.73
CA TYR A 393 -10.38 3.83 19.40
C TYR A 393 -10.89 4.13 18.00
N SER A 394 -11.23 3.09 17.26
CA SER A 394 -11.69 3.15 15.88
C SER A 394 -12.74 2.09 15.61
N ARG A 395 -13.72 2.42 14.76
CA ARG A 395 -14.79 1.51 14.36
C ARG A 395 -15.31 1.83 12.96
N VAL A 396 -15.73 0.79 12.26
CA VAL A 396 -16.53 0.85 11.04
C VAL A 396 -17.66 -0.17 11.11
N ASP A 397 -18.82 0.24 10.62
CA ASP A 397 -20.01 -0.60 10.44
C ASP A 397 -20.44 -0.49 8.97
N TYR A 398 -20.79 -1.64 8.38
CA TYR A 398 -21.26 -1.76 7.00
C TYR A 398 -22.71 -2.25 7.00
N ASP A 399 -23.50 -1.74 6.07
CA ASP A 399 -24.87 -2.21 5.82
C ASP A 399 -24.87 -2.94 4.46
N HIS A 400 -24.80 -4.26 4.53
CA HIS A 400 -24.75 -5.17 3.39
C HIS A 400 -26.11 -5.78 3.09
N ALA A 401 -26.42 -5.97 1.82
CA ALA A 401 -27.49 -6.87 1.42
C ALA A 401 -26.98 -8.33 1.44
N LEU A 402 -27.29 -9.07 2.49
CA LEU A 402 -26.80 -10.46 2.67
C LEU A 402 -27.10 -11.39 1.49
N ALA A 403 -28.20 -11.15 0.78
CA ALA A 403 -28.54 -11.89 -0.42
C ALA A 403 -27.48 -11.72 -1.51
N ASN A 404 -26.77 -10.60 -1.53
CA ASN A 404 -25.72 -10.27 -2.51
C ASN A 404 -24.35 -10.71 -2.02
N THR A 405 -23.94 -10.31 -0.82
CA THR A 405 -22.60 -10.55 -0.29
C THR A 405 -22.41 -11.92 0.33
N GLY A 406 -23.46 -12.50 0.91
CA GLY A 406 -23.38 -13.70 1.73
C GLY A 406 -22.91 -13.42 3.17
N ALA A 407 -23.09 -14.41 4.00
CA ALA A 407 -22.95 -14.29 5.45
C ALA A 407 -21.51 -14.11 5.97
N LEU A 408 -20.47 -14.25 5.13
CA LEU A 408 -19.05 -14.07 5.51
C LEU A 408 -18.53 -12.65 5.28
N ALA A 409 -19.35 -11.72 4.74
CA ALA A 409 -19.01 -10.31 4.65
C ALA A 409 -18.76 -9.72 6.04
N SER A 410 -17.92 -8.71 6.14
CA SER A 410 -17.66 -8.02 7.40
C SER A 410 -18.81 -7.12 7.77
N ALA A 411 -19.54 -7.39 8.86
CA ALA A 411 -20.57 -6.51 9.40
C ALA A 411 -19.94 -5.30 10.11
N SER A 412 -18.93 -5.56 10.93
CA SER A 412 -18.24 -4.49 11.65
C SER A 412 -16.78 -4.83 11.93
N GLN A 413 -16.00 -3.77 12.18
CA GLN A 413 -14.59 -3.89 12.60
C GLN A 413 -14.30 -2.77 13.60
N GLN A 414 -13.49 -3.08 14.61
CA GLN A 414 -13.11 -2.09 15.61
C GLN A 414 -11.71 -2.38 16.18
N SER A 415 -11.03 -1.35 16.63
CA SER A 415 -9.74 -1.49 17.31
C SER A 415 -9.55 -0.49 18.42
N LEU A 416 -8.79 -0.92 19.43
CA LEU A 416 -8.27 -0.09 20.51
C LEU A 416 -6.74 -0.18 20.50
N ARG A 417 -6.06 0.97 20.56
CA ARG A 417 -4.61 1.03 20.60
C ARG A 417 -4.14 1.98 21.68
N THR A 418 -2.98 1.65 22.24
CA THR A 418 -2.25 2.57 23.12
C THR A 418 -0.76 2.46 22.83
N ASN A 419 -0.09 3.60 22.81
CA ASN A 419 1.34 3.63 22.54
C ASN A 419 2.09 4.58 23.48
N ILE A 420 3.39 4.43 23.49
CA ILE A 420 4.33 5.33 24.13
C ILE A 420 5.53 5.54 23.21
N PHE A 421 5.93 6.80 23.01
CA PHE A 421 7.09 7.17 22.21
C PHE A 421 8.06 7.99 23.04
N TYR A 422 9.34 7.65 22.90
CA TYR A 422 10.46 8.37 23.47
C TYR A 422 11.39 8.87 22.37
N SER A 423 11.77 10.15 22.40
CA SER A 423 12.70 10.78 21.48
C SER A 423 14.02 11.09 22.20
N PRO A 424 14.97 10.13 22.25
CA PRO A 424 16.25 10.30 22.95
C PRO A 424 17.10 11.44 22.36
N LEU A 425 16.99 11.61 21.04
CA LEU A 425 17.70 12.63 20.26
C LEU A 425 16.72 13.31 19.31
N PRO A 426 17.03 14.54 18.84
CA PRO A 426 16.25 15.15 17.76
C PRO A 426 16.16 14.22 16.56
N LYS A 427 14.94 14.07 15.99
CA LYS A 427 14.64 13.23 14.81
C LYS A 427 14.79 11.71 15.02
N VAL A 428 15.06 11.24 16.23
CA VAL A 428 15.09 9.81 16.59
C VAL A 428 13.92 9.51 17.52
N ASP A 429 13.05 8.60 17.11
CA ASP A 429 11.94 8.10 17.91
C ASP A 429 12.11 6.60 18.16
N VAL A 430 11.84 6.16 19.36
CA VAL A 430 11.63 4.76 19.72
C VAL A 430 10.26 4.65 20.37
N GLY A 431 9.50 3.61 20.04
CA GLY A 431 8.13 3.49 20.53
C GLY A 431 7.70 2.04 20.71
N ALA A 432 6.68 1.88 21.53
CA ALA A 432 5.95 0.63 21.70
C ALA A 432 4.46 0.88 21.61
N GLU A 433 3.71 -0.04 20.99
CA GLU A 433 2.26 0.01 20.85
C GLU A 433 1.65 -1.34 21.15
N LEU A 434 0.56 -1.31 21.91
CA LEU A 434 -0.37 -2.42 22.09
C LEU A 434 -1.62 -2.12 21.27
N MET A 435 -2.05 -3.09 20.48
CA MET A 435 -3.27 -3.03 19.68
C MET A 435 -4.13 -4.26 19.97
N TYR A 436 -5.43 -4.04 20.08
CA TYR A 436 -6.46 -5.07 20.02
C TYR A 436 -7.46 -4.68 18.94
N GLY A 437 -7.80 -5.61 18.06
CA GLY A 437 -8.81 -5.45 17.02
C GLY A 437 -9.78 -6.62 17.02
N ARG A 438 -11.01 -6.36 16.54
CA ARG A 438 -12.06 -7.36 16.38
C ARG A 438 -12.75 -7.14 15.04
N ARG A 439 -12.97 -8.21 14.32
CA ARG A 439 -13.79 -8.27 13.13
C ARG A 439 -15.01 -9.17 13.42
N GLU A 440 -16.18 -8.72 13.02
CA GLU A 440 -17.44 -9.47 13.07
C GLU A 440 -17.97 -9.63 11.64
N ALA A 441 -18.37 -10.84 11.30
CA ALA A 441 -19.02 -11.15 10.03
C ALA A 441 -20.55 -11.11 10.18
N GLU A 442 -21.25 -11.03 9.06
CA GLU A 442 -22.72 -10.92 9.02
C GLU A 442 -23.46 -12.15 9.60
N ASN A 443 -22.80 -13.32 9.65
CA ASN A 443 -23.35 -14.51 10.32
C ASN A 443 -23.17 -14.49 11.86
N GLY A 444 -22.59 -13.43 12.42
CA GLY A 444 -22.30 -13.30 13.85
C GLY A 444 -21.00 -13.92 14.31
N ASP A 445 -20.27 -14.62 13.44
CA ASP A 445 -18.92 -15.10 13.75
C ASP A 445 -17.98 -13.91 13.94
N SER A 446 -17.02 -14.04 14.84
CA SER A 446 -16.04 -12.98 15.08
C SER A 446 -14.65 -13.54 15.29
N GLY A 447 -13.64 -12.71 15.00
CA GLY A 447 -12.25 -13.03 15.26
C GLY A 447 -11.53 -11.81 15.83
N ASP A 448 -10.57 -12.10 16.70
CA ASP A 448 -9.80 -11.11 17.41
C ASP A 448 -8.33 -11.13 16.96
N ILE A 449 -7.71 -9.97 16.98
CA ILE A 449 -6.28 -9.79 16.74
C ILE A 449 -5.67 -8.92 17.84
N SER A 450 -4.54 -9.35 18.38
CA SER A 450 -3.76 -8.57 19.35
C SER A 450 -2.33 -8.44 18.83
N ARG A 451 -1.75 -7.24 18.94
CA ARG A 451 -0.39 -6.98 18.48
C ARG A 451 0.38 -6.16 19.50
N LEU A 452 1.59 -6.60 19.79
CA LEU A 452 2.63 -5.79 20.42
C LEU A 452 3.64 -5.41 19.35
N GLN A 453 3.85 -4.12 19.16
CA GLN A 453 4.79 -3.59 18.17
C GLN A 453 5.80 -2.66 18.83
N PHE A 454 7.08 -2.86 18.51
CA PHE A 454 8.16 -1.93 18.80
C PHE A 454 8.62 -1.28 17.51
N THR A 455 8.98 -0.02 17.56
CA THR A 455 9.42 0.74 16.40
C THR A 455 10.60 1.63 16.73
N THR A 456 11.50 1.77 15.78
CA THR A 456 12.55 2.80 15.79
C THR A 456 12.48 3.59 14.50
N LYS A 457 12.67 4.90 14.59
CA LYS A 457 12.62 5.79 13.43
C LYS A 457 13.69 6.88 13.56
N TYR A 458 14.46 7.06 12.49
CA TYR A 458 15.37 8.20 12.31
C TYR A 458 14.92 9.00 11.08
N SER A 459 14.56 10.26 11.30
CA SER A 459 14.15 11.19 10.24
C SER A 459 15.34 12.09 9.86
N PHE A 460 15.49 12.44 8.58
CA PHE A 460 16.59 13.28 8.07
C PHE A 460 16.12 14.38 7.13
#